data_b4e2de8015e40421e4122e56965ecebc
#
_entry.id   b4e2de8015e40421e4122e56965ecebc
#
_cell.length_a   1.000
_cell.length_b   1.000
_cell.length_c   1.000
_cell.angle_alpha   90.00
_cell.angle_beta   90.00
_cell.angle_gamma   90.00
#
_symmetry.space_group_name_H-M   'P 1'
#
loop_
_entity.id
_entity.type
_entity.pdbx_description
1 polymer ?
#
loop_
_entity_poly.entity_id
_entity_poly.type
_entity_poly.pdbx_seq_one_letter_code
_entity_poly.pdbx_strand_id
1 'polypeptide(L)'
;MSTPTNTTTPTTTGMLTVGDKFPSFKLDATVAIDKKLEDNFKTISLDDSKGKWRAIFFWPFDFTFVCPTEIAEFNNHLKDFQDRGTVLLGASCDSKFTHLAWRKDHKDLKNLNFPMLADYNKDLSRSLGILHKQANAPLRATFIVDPDGIIRWVDVCDLSVGRSVKEVLRVLDALQTGELCPCGWEKGDDTLKVA
;
A
#
# COMPACT_ATOMS: atom_id res chain seq x y z
N MET A 1 27.53 33.45 13.09
CA MET A 1 26.89 32.31 13.84
C MET A 1 25.48 32.20 13.35
N SER A 2 25.23 31.24 12.43
CA SER A 2 23.92 31.04 11.82
C SER A 2 23.19 30.02 12.67
N THR A 3 22.05 30.39 13.23
CA THR A 3 21.12 29.48 13.95
C THR A 3 20.51 28.48 12.99
N PRO A 4 20.48 27.18 13.31
CA PRO A 4 19.79 26.22 12.51
C PRO A 4 18.27 26.42 12.67
N THR A 5 17.59 26.68 11.58
CA THR A 5 16.13 26.68 11.50
C THR A 5 15.64 25.25 11.65
N ASN A 6 15.10 24.95 12.82
CA ASN A 6 14.47 23.69 13.15
C ASN A 6 13.11 23.65 12.44
N THR A 7 13.04 23.08 11.26
CA THR A 7 11.77 22.78 10.57
C THR A 7 11.13 21.58 11.25
N THR A 8 10.35 21.84 12.28
CA THR A 8 9.44 20.86 12.87
C THR A 8 8.39 20.50 11.84
N THR A 9 8.51 19.32 11.26
CA THR A 9 7.44 18.67 10.50
C THR A 9 6.20 18.58 11.43
N PRO A 10 5.01 19.02 11.01
CA PRO A 10 3.82 18.92 11.86
C PRO A 10 3.58 17.45 12.17
N THR A 11 3.59 17.10 13.44
CA THR A 11 3.19 15.78 13.94
C THR A 11 1.68 15.67 13.72
N THR A 12 1.28 15.02 12.64
CA THR A 12 -0.13 14.66 12.39
C THR A 12 -0.54 13.68 13.49
N THR A 13 -1.40 14.10 14.39
CA THR A 13 -1.88 13.28 15.52
C THR A 13 -3.02 12.34 15.12
N GLY A 14 -3.42 12.31 13.85
CA GLY A 14 -4.51 11.50 13.29
C GLY A 14 -4.08 10.69 12.07
N MET A 15 -4.95 9.78 11.64
CA MET A 15 -4.80 9.02 10.40
C MET A 15 -5.03 9.94 9.21
N LEU A 16 -4.15 9.86 8.20
CA LEU A 16 -4.36 10.54 6.92
C LEU A 16 -5.54 9.89 6.17
N THR A 17 -6.32 10.73 5.50
CA THR A 17 -7.57 10.34 4.88
C THR A 17 -7.71 10.94 3.47
N VAL A 18 -8.90 10.80 2.88
CA VAL A 18 -9.23 11.32 1.54
C VAL A 18 -9.00 12.83 1.47
N GLY A 19 -8.26 13.26 0.44
CA GLY A 19 -7.86 14.65 0.22
C GLY A 19 -6.46 14.99 0.74
N ASP A 20 -5.91 14.19 1.65
CA ASP A 20 -4.55 14.40 2.13
C ASP A 20 -3.52 13.93 1.09
N LYS A 21 -2.33 14.53 1.14
CA LYS A 21 -1.21 14.09 0.33
C LYS A 21 -0.57 12.86 0.97
N PHE A 22 -0.37 11.80 0.17
CA PHE A 22 0.35 10.61 0.63
C PHE A 22 1.80 10.97 0.97
N PRO A 23 2.34 10.53 2.13
CA PRO A 23 3.70 10.87 2.55
C PRO A 23 4.74 10.35 1.55
N SER A 24 5.77 11.15 1.31
CA SER A 24 6.95 10.67 0.59
C SER A 24 7.66 9.59 1.39
N PHE A 25 8.16 8.58 0.70
CA PHE A 25 8.97 7.52 1.30
C PHE A 25 10.11 7.11 0.37
N LYS A 26 11.13 6.51 0.97
CA LYS A 26 12.21 5.81 0.28
C LYS A 26 12.60 4.61 1.13
N LEU A 27 12.14 3.44 0.73
CA LEU A 27 12.24 2.21 1.51
C LEU A 27 12.94 1.11 0.71
N ASP A 28 13.67 0.25 1.41
CA ASP A 28 14.13 -1.00 0.82
C ASP A 28 12.94 -1.93 0.57
N ALA A 29 13.03 -2.73 -0.47
CA ALA A 29 12.00 -3.68 -0.85
C ALA A 29 12.60 -5.02 -1.29
N THR A 30 11.88 -6.10 -1.03
CA THR A 30 12.15 -7.41 -1.64
C THR A 30 11.37 -7.51 -2.93
N VAL A 31 12.08 -7.66 -4.06
CA VAL A 31 11.52 -7.67 -5.42
C VAL A 31 11.68 -9.02 -6.12
N ALA A 32 12.58 -9.88 -5.65
CA ALA A 32 12.83 -11.23 -6.19
C ALA A 32 13.25 -12.18 -5.05
N ILE A 33 13.37 -13.50 -5.34
CA ILE A 33 13.79 -14.51 -4.36
C ILE A 33 14.85 -15.48 -4.89
N ASP A 34 15.09 -15.48 -6.18
CA ASP A 34 15.86 -16.47 -6.93
C ASP A 34 17.19 -15.93 -7.48
N LYS A 35 17.50 -14.70 -7.16
CA LYS A 35 18.73 -14.01 -7.59
C LYS A 35 19.82 -14.09 -6.54
N LYS A 36 21.00 -13.52 -6.82
CA LYS A 36 22.01 -13.26 -5.79
C LYS A 36 21.39 -12.39 -4.70
N LEU A 37 21.94 -12.47 -3.49
CA LEU A 37 21.30 -11.85 -2.32
C LEU A 37 20.97 -10.37 -2.55
N GLU A 38 21.93 -9.60 -3.02
CA GLU A 38 21.79 -8.15 -3.28
C GLU A 38 20.76 -7.84 -4.37
N ASP A 39 20.65 -8.68 -5.40
CA ASP A 39 19.75 -8.49 -6.54
C ASP A 39 18.28 -8.80 -6.22
N ASN A 40 18.01 -9.38 -5.05
CA ASN A 40 16.65 -9.59 -4.55
C ASN A 40 16.04 -8.33 -3.94
N PHE A 41 16.84 -7.30 -3.74
CA PHE A 41 16.44 -6.06 -3.09
C PHE A 41 16.51 -4.87 -4.03
N LYS A 42 15.64 -3.89 -3.77
CA LYS A 42 15.64 -2.59 -4.47
C LYS A 42 15.20 -1.52 -3.49
N THR A 43 15.77 -0.34 -3.59
CA THR A 43 15.20 0.82 -2.90
C THR A 43 14.11 1.40 -3.79
N ILE A 44 12.91 1.60 -3.23
CA ILE A 44 11.73 2.12 -3.92
C ILE A 44 11.28 3.39 -3.20
N SER A 45 10.96 4.39 -3.99
CA SER A 45 10.40 5.67 -3.54
C SER A 45 9.00 5.91 -4.11
N LEU A 46 8.25 6.82 -3.50
CA LEU A 46 6.98 7.27 -4.04
C LEU A 46 7.13 7.84 -5.45
N ASP A 47 8.25 8.53 -5.73
CA ASP A 47 8.53 9.19 -7.00
C ASP A 47 8.77 8.20 -8.15
N ASP A 48 9.16 6.94 -7.89
CA ASP A 48 9.31 5.91 -8.93
C ASP A 48 8.01 5.59 -9.66
N SER A 49 6.89 5.98 -9.09
CA SER A 49 5.55 5.83 -9.67
C SER A 49 4.81 7.17 -9.86
N LYS A 50 5.56 8.28 -9.99
CA LYS A 50 4.98 9.60 -10.24
C LYS A 50 4.10 9.60 -11.49
N GLY A 51 2.95 10.27 -11.40
CA GLY A 51 1.98 10.35 -12.50
C GLY A 51 1.15 9.08 -12.72
N LYS A 52 1.25 8.08 -11.85
CA LYS A 52 0.44 6.85 -11.90
C LYS A 52 -0.48 6.73 -10.70
N TRP A 53 -1.58 6.04 -10.87
CA TRP A 53 -2.36 5.53 -9.76
C TRP A 53 -1.56 4.52 -8.95
N ARG A 54 -1.80 4.45 -7.66
CA ARG A 54 -1.12 3.51 -6.74
C ARG A 54 -2.15 2.88 -5.82
N ALA A 55 -2.06 1.58 -5.65
CA ALA A 55 -2.69 0.85 -4.56
C ALA A 55 -1.58 0.42 -3.60
N ILE A 56 -1.59 0.96 -2.37
CA ILE A 56 -0.55 0.71 -1.37
C ILE A 56 -1.23 0.07 -0.17
N PHE A 57 -0.87 -1.18 0.15
CA PHE A 57 -1.48 -1.90 1.25
C PHE A 57 -0.45 -2.32 2.30
N PHE A 58 -0.90 -2.33 3.56
CA PHE A 58 -0.07 -2.65 4.71
C PHE A 58 -0.59 -3.89 5.42
N TRP A 59 0.32 -4.69 5.97
CA TRP A 59 0.01 -5.79 6.89
C TRP A 59 0.89 -5.69 8.13
N PRO A 60 0.45 -6.27 9.30
CA PRO A 60 1.15 -6.07 10.57
C PRO A 60 2.51 -6.75 10.63
N PHE A 61 2.58 -8.05 10.35
CA PHE A 61 3.80 -8.85 10.49
C PHE A 61 3.87 -9.98 9.47
N ASP A 62 5.09 -10.30 9.05
CA ASP A 62 5.42 -11.52 8.31
C ASP A 62 5.25 -12.75 9.20
N PHE A 63 5.24 -13.94 8.61
CA PHE A 63 5.10 -15.23 9.29
C PHE A 63 3.87 -15.37 10.18
N THR A 64 2.76 -14.71 9.79
CA THR A 64 1.46 -14.79 10.46
C THR A 64 0.43 -15.52 9.59
N PHE A 65 -0.86 -15.51 9.99
CA PHE A 65 -1.87 -16.39 9.41
C PHE A 65 -2.75 -15.71 8.35
N VAL A 66 -3.29 -14.51 8.62
CA VAL A 66 -4.15 -13.78 7.68
C VAL A 66 -3.33 -13.09 6.59
N CYS A 67 -2.16 -12.56 6.93
CA CYS A 67 -1.35 -11.76 6.03
C CYS A 67 -0.99 -12.46 4.71
N PRO A 68 -0.54 -13.73 4.69
CA PRO A 68 -0.19 -14.38 3.44
C PRO A 68 -1.40 -14.57 2.50
N THR A 69 -2.61 -14.73 3.05
CA THR A 69 -3.82 -14.86 2.22
C THR A 69 -4.16 -13.56 1.49
N GLU A 70 -4.01 -12.41 2.14
CA GLU A 70 -4.20 -11.10 1.53
C GLU A 70 -3.14 -10.81 0.46
N ILE A 71 -1.86 -11.04 0.79
CA ILE A 71 -0.73 -10.79 -0.11
C ILE A 71 -0.86 -11.64 -1.38
N ALA A 72 -1.23 -12.92 -1.23
CA ALA A 72 -1.48 -13.81 -2.36
C ALA A 72 -2.66 -13.33 -3.21
N GLU A 73 -3.75 -12.86 -2.58
CA GLU A 73 -4.92 -12.37 -3.30
C GLU A 73 -4.63 -11.06 -4.05
N PHE A 74 -3.88 -10.13 -3.48
CA PHE A 74 -3.39 -8.97 -4.22
C PHE A 74 -2.52 -9.38 -5.42
N ASN A 75 -1.68 -10.40 -5.28
CA ASN A 75 -0.86 -10.91 -6.39
C ASN A 75 -1.71 -11.60 -7.47
N ASN A 76 -2.73 -12.34 -7.11
CA ASN A 76 -3.67 -12.96 -8.05
C ASN A 76 -4.35 -11.90 -8.94
N HIS A 77 -4.60 -10.73 -8.39
CA HIS A 77 -5.20 -9.58 -9.05
C HIS A 77 -4.18 -8.54 -9.57
N LEU A 78 -2.87 -8.85 -9.55
CA LEU A 78 -1.85 -7.88 -9.98
C LEU A 78 -2.07 -7.37 -11.40
N LYS A 79 -2.45 -8.27 -12.31
CA LYS A 79 -2.75 -7.88 -13.68
C LYS A 79 -3.93 -6.93 -13.77
N ASP A 80 -4.95 -7.10 -12.93
CA ASP A 80 -6.11 -6.21 -12.90
C ASP A 80 -5.73 -4.78 -12.49
N PHE A 81 -4.77 -4.62 -11.56
CA PHE A 81 -4.20 -3.31 -11.22
C PHE A 81 -3.38 -2.73 -12.37
N GLN A 82 -2.55 -3.54 -13.01
CA GLN A 82 -1.71 -3.11 -14.14
C GLN A 82 -2.55 -2.66 -15.33
N ASP A 83 -3.62 -3.38 -15.67
CA ASP A 83 -4.55 -3.04 -16.76
C ASP A 83 -5.27 -1.69 -16.49
N ARG A 84 -5.32 -1.25 -15.24
CA ARG A 84 -5.83 0.06 -14.78
C ARG A 84 -4.73 1.12 -14.63
N GLY A 85 -3.52 0.86 -15.15
CA GLY A 85 -2.38 1.78 -15.01
C GLY A 85 -1.95 2.03 -13.56
N THR A 86 -2.27 1.11 -12.65
CA THR A 86 -2.07 1.25 -11.21
C THR A 86 -0.87 0.44 -10.74
N VAL A 87 0.02 1.07 -9.99
CA VAL A 87 1.16 0.42 -9.33
C VAL A 87 0.69 -0.17 -8.00
N LEU A 88 0.94 -1.47 -7.80
CA LEU A 88 0.66 -2.17 -6.55
C LEU A 88 1.92 -2.25 -5.69
N LEU A 89 1.82 -1.82 -4.43
CA LEU A 89 2.89 -1.88 -3.44
C LEU A 89 2.35 -2.47 -2.14
N GLY A 90 3.08 -3.42 -1.58
CA GLY A 90 2.78 -3.97 -0.26
C GLY A 90 3.84 -3.56 0.77
N ALA A 91 3.48 -3.33 2.02
CA ALA A 91 4.41 -2.90 3.07
C ALA A 91 4.10 -3.53 4.43
N SER A 92 5.15 -3.81 5.20
CA SER A 92 5.05 -4.08 6.63
C SER A 92 6.21 -3.43 7.40
N CYS A 93 6.21 -3.57 8.71
CA CYS A 93 7.34 -3.12 9.55
C CYS A 93 8.47 -4.14 9.65
N ASP A 94 8.42 -5.24 8.89
CA ASP A 94 9.49 -6.23 8.84
C ASP A 94 10.66 -5.76 7.96
N SER A 95 11.82 -6.39 8.12
CA SER A 95 12.99 -6.10 7.31
C SER A 95 12.89 -6.74 5.93
N LYS A 96 13.60 -6.19 4.93
CA LYS A 96 13.73 -6.82 3.62
C LYS A 96 14.24 -8.27 3.67
N PHE A 97 15.06 -8.59 4.66
CA PHE A 97 15.57 -9.96 4.86
C PHE A 97 14.48 -10.90 5.38
N THR A 98 13.59 -10.41 6.25
CA THR A 98 12.42 -11.16 6.74
C THR A 98 11.47 -11.43 5.58
N HIS A 99 11.15 -10.42 4.77
CA HIS A 99 10.36 -10.58 3.54
C HIS A 99 10.94 -11.64 2.60
N LEU A 100 12.26 -11.59 2.37
CA LEU A 100 12.93 -12.57 1.52
C LEU A 100 12.82 -13.99 2.07
N ALA A 101 13.07 -14.16 3.38
CA ALA A 101 12.95 -15.45 4.04
C ALA A 101 11.53 -16.00 3.95
N TRP A 102 10.53 -15.16 4.25
CA TRP A 102 9.13 -15.56 4.21
C TRP A 102 8.65 -15.90 2.80
N ARG A 103 9.02 -15.12 1.79
CA ARG A 103 8.72 -15.45 0.40
C ARG A 103 9.34 -16.78 -0.04
N LYS A 104 10.53 -17.11 0.44
CA LYS A 104 11.17 -18.42 0.14
C LYS A 104 10.52 -19.60 0.87
N ASP A 105 10.02 -19.37 2.07
CA ASP A 105 9.41 -20.40 2.91
C ASP A 105 7.94 -20.66 2.53
N HIS A 106 7.13 -19.62 2.39
CA HIS A 106 5.69 -19.74 2.23
C HIS A 106 5.28 -20.05 0.77
N LYS A 107 4.55 -21.16 0.58
CA LYS A 107 4.17 -21.69 -0.76
C LYS A 107 3.48 -20.65 -1.67
N ASP A 108 2.59 -19.83 -1.12
CA ASP A 108 1.78 -18.89 -1.88
C ASP A 108 2.48 -17.54 -2.13
N LEU A 109 3.66 -17.31 -1.51
CA LEU A 109 4.39 -16.04 -1.63
C LEU A 109 5.63 -16.14 -2.54
N LYS A 110 6.00 -17.34 -3.00
CA LYS A 110 7.17 -17.54 -3.87
C LYS A 110 7.08 -16.76 -5.17
N ASN A 111 5.88 -16.68 -5.75
CA ASN A 111 5.63 -16.12 -7.07
C ASN A 111 5.04 -14.69 -7.02
N LEU A 112 5.37 -13.90 -5.97
CA LEU A 112 4.91 -12.52 -5.91
C LEU A 112 5.64 -11.67 -6.96
N ASN A 113 4.87 -10.87 -7.71
CA ASN A 113 5.35 -10.03 -8.79
C ASN A 113 5.19 -8.52 -8.48
N PHE A 114 5.00 -8.17 -7.23
CA PHE A 114 5.05 -6.80 -6.73
C PHE A 114 6.06 -6.67 -5.57
N PRO A 115 6.56 -5.45 -5.30
CA PRO A 115 7.52 -5.21 -4.23
C PRO A 115 6.91 -5.35 -2.83
N MET A 116 7.64 -5.96 -1.90
CA MET A 116 7.36 -5.92 -0.46
C MET A 116 8.26 -4.89 0.19
N LEU A 117 7.70 -3.73 0.56
CA LEU A 117 8.41 -2.60 1.17
C LEU A 117 8.67 -2.87 2.66
N ALA A 118 9.88 -2.61 3.10
CA ALA A 118 10.32 -2.76 4.49
C ALA A 118 10.26 -1.40 5.22
N ASP A 119 9.13 -1.06 5.82
CA ASP A 119 8.97 0.12 6.69
C ASP A 119 9.50 -0.19 8.11
N TYR A 120 10.73 -0.67 8.18
CA TYR A 120 11.35 -1.18 9.40
C TYR A 120 11.35 -0.15 10.54
N ASN A 121 11.62 1.11 10.23
CA ASN A 121 11.59 2.22 11.20
C ASN A 121 10.14 2.66 11.54
N LYS A 122 9.15 2.17 10.80
CA LYS A 122 7.72 2.55 10.93
C LYS A 122 7.45 4.03 10.67
N ASP A 123 8.33 4.68 9.91
CA ASP A 123 8.19 6.11 9.64
C ASP A 123 7.02 6.40 8.70
N LEU A 124 6.85 5.56 7.66
CA LEU A 124 5.71 5.67 6.76
C LEU A 124 4.40 5.34 7.47
N SER A 125 4.34 4.21 8.18
CA SER A 125 3.15 3.78 8.93
C SER A 125 2.76 4.80 10.01
N ARG A 126 3.74 5.42 10.66
CA ARG A 126 3.51 6.48 11.65
C ARG A 126 2.97 7.73 11.00
N SER A 127 3.56 8.16 9.87
CA SER A 127 3.12 9.34 9.13
C SER A 127 1.69 9.19 8.60
N LEU A 128 1.29 7.97 8.22
CA LEU A 128 -0.07 7.62 7.80
C LEU A 128 -1.05 7.51 8.98
N GLY A 129 -0.56 7.43 10.22
CA GLY A 129 -1.39 7.26 11.42
C GLY A 129 -2.02 5.87 11.55
N ILE A 130 -1.42 4.84 10.94
CA ILE A 130 -1.96 3.46 10.89
C ILE A 130 -1.27 2.49 11.86
N LEU A 131 -0.43 2.96 12.78
CA LEU A 131 0.16 2.08 13.78
C LEU A 131 -0.87 1.66 14.83
N HIS A 132 -1.03 0.34 15.01
CA HIS A 132 -1.84 -0.23 16.08
C HIS A 132 -1.25 0.15 17.44
N LYS A 133 -2.09 0.70 18.34
CA LYS A 133 -1.63 1.32 19.60
C LYS A 133 -0.86 0.37 20.53
N GLN A 134 -1.21 -0.92 20.54
CA GLN A 134 -0.57 -1.92 21.40
C GLN A 134 0.50 -2.72 20.66
N ALA A 135 0.19 -3.21 19.44
CA ALA A 135 1.10 -4.04 18.69
C ALA A 135 2.27 -3.24 18.08
N ASN A 136 2.14 -1.90 17.97
CA ASN A 136 3.14 -1.03 17.34
C ASN A 136 3.57 -1.55 15.95
N ALA A 137 2.60 -2.05 15.20
CA ALA A 137 2.73 -2.54 13.83
C ALA A 137 1.63 -1.90 12.98
N PRO A 138 1.76 -1.86 11.64
CA PRO A 138 0.69 -1.35 10.80
C PRO A 138 -0.61 -2.12 10.99
N LEU A 139 -1.73 -1.40 11.00
CA LEU A 139 -3.04 -1.98 10.76
C LEU A 139 -3.13 -2.55 9.35
N ARG A 140 -4.16 -3.34 9.06
CA ARG A 140 -4.47 -3.76 7.68
C ARG A 140 -5.08 -2.58 6.92
N ALA A 141 -4.24 -1.69 6.45
CA ALA A 141 -4.64 -0.48 5.74
C ALA A 141 -4.40 -0.62 4.23
N THR A 142 -5.29 -0.08 3.41
CA THR A 142 -5.12 0.08 1.97
C THR A 142 -5.41 1.51 1.58
N PHE A 143 -4.53 2.09 0.78
CA PHE A 143 -4.68 3.43 0.22
C PHE A 143 -4.75 3.34 -1.30
N ILE A 144 -5.72 4.01 -1.91
CA ILE A 144 -5.70 4.35 -3.33
C ILE A 144 -5.24 5.80 -3.44
N VAL A 145 -4.15 6.01 -4.17
CA VAL A 145 -3.51 7.31 -4.36
C VAL A 145 -3.52 7.64 -5.85
N ASP A 146 -3.97 8.84 -6.19
CA ASP A 146 -4.06 9.31 -7.56
C ASP A 146 -2.68 9.71 -8.15
N PRO A 147 -2.61 10.06 -9.46
CA PRO A 147 -1.38 10.49 -10.12
C PRO A 147 -0.71 11.72 -9.47
N ASP A 148 -1.47 12.60 -8.83
CA ASP A 148 -0.98 13.80 -8.15
C ASP A 148 -0.47 13.52 -6.72
N GLY A 149 -0.64 12.29 -6.25
CA GLY A 149 -0.21 11.85 -4.92
C GLY A 149 -1.23 12.14 -3.82
N ILE A 150 -2.50 12.37 -4.19
CA ILE A 150 -3.59 12.59 -3.25
C ILE A 150 -4.27 11.28 -2.92
N ILE A 151 -4.53 11.02 -1.66
CA ILE A 151 -5.30 9.88 -1.18
C ILE A 151 -6.75 10.04 -1.62
N ARG A 152 -7.28 9.06 -2.35
CA ARG A 152 -8.66 9.06 -2.85
C ARG A 152 -9.54 8.05 -2.14
N TRP A 153 -8.95 7.07 -1.49
CA TRP A 153 -9.67 6.08 -0.70
C TRP A 153 -8.76 5.47 0.35
N VAL A 154 -9.34 5.16 1.50
CA VAL A 154 -8.67 4.49 2.62
C VAL A 154 -9.60 3.41 3.14
N ASP A 155 -9.08 2.20 3.29
CA ASP A 155 -9.70 1.10 4.03
C ASP A 155 -8.78 0.65 5.15
N VAL A 156 -9.30 0.52 6.36
CA VAL A 156 -8.53 0.06 7.53
C VAL A 156 -9.33 -0.97 8.30
N CYS A 157 -8.85 -2.21 8.28
CA CYS A 157 -9.44 -3.32 9.02
C CYS A 157 -8.64 -3.63 10.29
N ASP A 158 -9.34 -4.22 11.26
CA ASP A 158 -8.70 -4.80 12.45
C ASP A 158 -7.75 -5.95 12.06
N LEU A 159 -6.80 -6.26 12.94
CA LEU A 159 -5.74 -7.24 12.70
C LEU A 159 -6.26 -8.65 12.36
N SER A 160 -7.47 -8.98 12.80
CA SER A 160 -8.12 -10.29 12.59
C SER A 160 -8.91 -10.44 11.29
N VAL A 161 -9.15 -9.34 10.56
CA VAL A 161 -10.05 -9.32 9.40
C VAL A 161 -9.29 -9.02 8.11
N GLY A 162 -9.26 -9.97 7.17
CA GLY A 162 -8.71 -9.78 5.83
C GLY A 162 -9.57 -8.86 4.96
N ARG A 163 -8.91 -8.13 4.05
CA ARG A 163 -9.55 -7.15 3.15
C ARG A 163 -10.08 -7.81 1.88
N SER A 164 -10.98 -7.12 1.20
CA SER A 164 -11.49 -7.52 -0.11
C SER A 164 -10.74 -6.82 -1.23
N VAL A 165 -9.89 -7.54 -1.97
CA VAL A 165 -9.18 -6.99 -3.15
C VAL A 165 -10.17 -6.60 -4.25
N LYS A 166 -11.29 -7.31 -4.38
CA LYS A 166 -12.36 -6.96 -5.32
C LYS A 166 -12.96 -5.58 -5.03
N GLU A 167 -13.15 -5.24 -3.75
CA GLU A 167 -13.62 -3.91 -3.37
C GLU A 167 -12.58 -2.83 -3.68
N VAL A 168 -11.29 -3.10 -3.46
CA VAL A 168 -10.21 -2.17 -3.86
C VAL A 168 -10.27 -1.88 -5.36
N LEU A 169 -10.45 -2.92 -6.18
CA LEU A 169 -10.56 -2.78 -7.64
C LEU A 169 -11.84 -2.06 -8.06
N ARG A 170 -12.98 -2.36 -7.43
CA ARG A 170 -14.26 -1.70 -7.68
C ARG A 170 -14.15 -0.19 -7.41
N VAL A 171 -13.58 0.18 -6.27
CA VAL A 171 -13.39 1.60 -5.90
C VAL A 171 -12.39 2.29 -6.83
N LEU A 172 -11.30 1.60 -7.20
CA LEU A 172 -10.33 2.13 -8.17
C LEU A 172 -10.99 2.42 -9.52
N ASP A 173 -11.82 1.49 -10.03
CA ASP A 173 -12.57 1.69 -11.27
C ASP A 173 -13.50 2.91 -11.15
N ALA A 174 -14.24 3.04 -10.06
CA ALA A 174 -15.12 4.17 -9.82
C ALA A 174 -14.35 5.51 -9.78
N LEU A 175 -13.23 5.55 -9.06
CA LEU A 175 -12.39 6.77 -8.98
C LEU A 175 -11.81 7.17 -10.34
N GLN A 176 -11.49 6.20 -11.18
CA GLN A 176 -10.93 6.46 -12.52
C GLN A 176 -11.96 6.93 -13.55
N THR A 177 -13.26 6.78 -13.30
CA THR A 177 -14.29 7.35 -14.17
C THR A 177 -14.27 8.89 -14.12
N GLY A 178 -13.91 9.48 -12.97
CA GLY A 178 -14.04 10.91 -12.71
C GLY A 178 -15.49 11.40 -12.60
N GLU A 179 -16.48 10.47 -12.60
CA GLU A 179 -17.91 10.75 -12.61
C GLU A 179 -18.55 10.41 -11.25
N LEU A 180 -19.82 10.75 -11.10
CA LEU A 180 -20.57 10.44 -9.88
C LEU A 180 -21.10 9.01 -9.95
N CYS A 181 -20.44 8.09 -9.26
CA CYS A 181 -20.83 6.70 -9.15
C CYS A 181 -21.83 6.51 -8.01
N PRO A 182 -23.03 5.93 -8.27
CA PRO A 182 -24.01 5.66 -7.21
C PRO A 182 -23.53 4.58 -6.23
N CYS A 183 -24.27 4.41 -5.12
CA CYS A 183 -23.98 3.36 -4.16
C CYS A 183 -24.00 1.98 -4.83
N GLY A 184 -23.00 1.16 -4.54
CA GLY A 184 -22.88 -0.18 -5.12
C GLY A 184 -22.49 -0.22 -6.60
N TRP A 185 -22.09 0.91 -7.19
CA TRP A 185 -21.65 0.97 -8.59
C TRP A 185 -20.56 -0.06 -8.89
N GLU A 186 -20.72 -0.76 -10.00
CA GLU A 186 -19.72 -1.66 -10.55
C GLU A 186 -19.30 -1.21 -11.96
N LYS A 187 -18.14 -1.66 -12.40
CA LYS A 187 -17.63 -1.31 -13.72
C LYS A 187 -18.58 -1.79 -14.83
N GLY A 188 -19.11 -0.85 -15.59
CA GLY A 188 -20.08 -1.07 -16.64
C GLY A 188 -21.47 -0.56 -16.31
N ASP A 189 -21.71 -0.17 -15.06
CA ASP A 189 -22.96 0.48 -14.66
C ASP A 189 -22.99 1.97 -15.11
N ASP A 190 -24.19 2.50 -15.22
CA ASP A 190 -24.38 3.93 -15.50
C ASP A 190 -23.93 4.81 -14.34
N THR A 191 -23.38 5.97 -14.67
CA THR A 191 -23.03 7.03 -13.71
C THR A 191 -24.14 8.05 -13.61
N LEU A 192 -24.15 8.83 -12.50
CA LEU A 192 -25.16 9.87 -12.29
C LEU A 192 -24.82 11.10 -13.13
N LYS A 193 -25.77 11.60 -13.90
CA LYS A 193 -25.68 12.88 -14.61
C LYS A 193 -26.29 13.95 -13.72
N VAL A 194 -25.48 14.97 -13.39
CA VAL A 194 -25.99 16.17 -12.73
C VAL A 194 -26.56 17.07 -13.83
N ALA A 195 -27.83 17.41 -13.67
CA ALA A 195 -28.54 18.33 -14.59
C ALA A 195 -28.06 19.78 -14.39
#